data_5a6bd335a692f29bc17cff00cb2e9dc1
#
_entry.id   5a6bd335a692f29bc17cff00cb2e9dc1
#
_cell.length_a   1.000
_cell.length_b   1.000
_cell.length_c   1.000
_cell.angle_alpha   90.00
_cell.angle_beta   90.00
_cell.angle_gamma   90.00
#
_symmetry.space_group_name_H-M   'P 1'
#
loop_
_entity.id
_entity.type
_entity.pdbx_description
1 polymer ?
#
loop_
_entity_poly.entity_id
_entity_poly.type
_entity_poly.pdbx_seq_one_letter_code
_entity_poly.pdbx_strand_id
1 'polypeptide(L)'
;MTPAADLILHHANIITLDESKPGATAVAIRGQRIAAVGSDSDLLSQKGPKTELIDCRGKTVVPGFNDAHCHPIALAASLVGVDCGPAAVRSIADIQQAIRQRASQTPKGRWIRATGYNEFYLSEKRHPNRRDLDKAAPEHPIKLSHRSGHACALNSKAMELLAITSEAEEPEGGMMERDLDTGEPNGLLFEMNTFVDSRIPPITDDELETGIKLANEAFLANGITSIQDATWNNTAGRWQLLRRLKERGALLPRVSMMTGADALEERSSFSQGDLADHLRLGPVKIIIQTATGSLSPPQDELNQLVLRAHRMGLQLAFHVDERETLEAALTALEDALSRSPRSGHRHRMEHCSVCPPHLMKRLKETGATVVTQPPFIYYSGERYLATVPPDDLQWLYAIGSLRASGIRQAASSDAPVVPFNPLVGICAAVTRKAASGQDLLPHESISPLEALKSYTIDAAHAGFEETSKGSVSAGKLADLAVLSDDPVAVPPDQIREIEVLTTILDGKAVWQK
;
A
#
# COMPACT_ATOMS: atom_id res chain seq x y z
N MET A 1 -19.33 -10.79 -39.00
CA MET A 1 -20.11 -10.23 -37.88
C MET A 1 -19.17 -10.13 -36.68
N THR A 2 -19.11 -8.99 -36.03
CA THR A 2 -18.35 -8.86 -34.79
C THR A 2 -19.01 -9.76 -33.73
N PRO A 3 -18.27 -10.60 -33.00
CA PRO A 3 -18.85 -11.45 -31.98
C PRO A 3 -19.58 -10.59 -30.92
N ALA A 4 -20.71 -11.08 -30.38
CA ALA A 4 -21.47 -10.38 -29.35
C ALA A 4 -20.63 -10.13 -28.08
N ALA A 5 -20.93 -9.05 -27.36
CA ALA A 5 -20.35 -8.77 -26.05
C ALA A 5 -20.95 -9.73 -25.00
N ASP A 6 -20.16 -10.05 -23.96
CA ASP A 6 -20.65 -10.82 -22.81
C ASP A 6 -21.31 -9.89 -21.79
N LEU A 7 -20.76 -8.68 -21.60
CA LEU A 7 -21.28 -7.64 -20.72
C LEU A 7 -21.19 -6.28 -21.43
N ILE A 8 -22.22 -5.44 -21.27
CA ILE A 8 -22.21 -4.04 -21.69
C ILE A 8 -22.65 -3.17 -20.49
N LEU A 9 -21.77 -2.24 -20.10
CA LEU A 9 -22.14 -1.12 -19.24
C LEU A 9 -22.61 0.01 -20.17
N HIS A 10 -23.77 0.61 -19.86
CA HIS A 10 -24.34 1.68 -20.66
C HIS A 10 -24.97 2.78 -19.79
N HIS A 11 -25.35 3.90 -20.38
CA HIS A 11 -25.80 5.11 -19.70
C HIS A 11 -24.79 5.54 -18.61
N ALA A 12 -23.50 5.47 -18.90
CA ALA A 12 -22.44 5.80 -17.99
C ALA A 12 -21.75 7.13 -18.35
N ASN A 13 -21.18 7.79 -17.35
CA ASN A 13 -20.12 8.77 -17.55
C ASN A 13 -18.77 8.05 -17.45
N ILE A 14 -18.13 7.75 -18.57
CA ILE A 14 -16.89 6.94 -18.56
C ILE A 14 -15.67 7.86 -18.66
N ILE A 15 -14.86 7.91 -17.60
CA ILE A 15 -13.55 8.56 -17.60
C ILE A 15 -12.54 7.52 -18.09
N THR A 16 -12.21 7.58 -19.37
CA THR A 16 -11.44 6.52 -20.03
C THR A 16 -9.96 6.52 -19.66
N LEU A 17 -9.38 7.68 -19.35
CA LEU A 17 -7.94 7.92 -19.24
C LEU A 17 -7.16 7.49 -20.49
N ASP A 18 -7.83 7.50 -21.64
CA ASP A 18 -7.29 7.30 -22.99
C ASP A 18 -7.35 8.62 -23.74
N GLU A 19 -6.20 9.21 -24.04
CA GLU A 19 -6.11 10.52 -24.68
C GLU A 19 -6.76 10.54 -26.07
N SER A 20 -6.79 9.39 -26.75
CA SER A 20 -7.45 9.27 -28.06
C SER A 20 -8.97 9.24 -27.96
N LYS A 21 -9.53 8.95 -26.79
CA LYS A 21 -10.96 8.84 -26.53
C LYS A 21 -11.29 9.23 -25.09
N PRO A 22 -11.25 10.51 -24.74
CA PRO A 22 -11.27 10.98 -23.35
C PRO A 22 -12.58 10.70 -22.61
N GLY A 23 -13.69 10.43 -23.31
CA GLY A 23 -14.98 10.10 -22.72
C GLY A 23 -15.81 9.16 -23.58
N ALA A 24 -16.77 8.48 -22.96
CA ALA A 24 -17.72 7.59 -23.60
C ALA A 24 -18.96 7.40 -22.70
N THR A 25 -20.04 6.82 -23.23
CA THR A 25 -21.25 6.49 -22.45
C THR A 25 -21.46 4.99 -22.28
N ALA A 26 -20.74 4.15 -23.03
CA ALA A 26 -20.79 2.71 -22.90
C ALA A 26 -19.44 2.03 -23.09
N VAL A 27 -19.30 0.86 -22.47
CA VAL A 27 -18.20 -0.08 -22.66
C VAL A 27 -18.72 -1.49 -22.89
N ALA A 28 -18.28 -2.15 -23.95
CA ALA A 28 -18.59 -3.55 -24.26
C ALA A 28 -17.41 -4.43 -23.88
N ILE A 29 -17.68 -5.53 -23.21
CA ILE A 29 -16.70 -6.46 -22.65
C ILE A 29 -16.90 -7.84 -23.28
N ARG A 30 -15.79 -8.51 -23.59
CA ARG A 30 -15.78 -9.90 -24.05
C ARG A 30 -14.68 -10.68 -23.34
N GLY A 31 -15.06 -11.76 -22.67
CA GLY A 31 -14.15 -12.46 -21.76
C GLY A 31 -13.61 -11.51 -20.71
N GLN A 32 -12.32 -11.48 -20.57
CA GLN A 32 -11.62 -10.64 -19.59
C GLN A 32 -11.22 -9.26 -20.12
N ARG A 33 -11.61 -8.90 -21.37
CA ARG A 33 -11.10 -7.69 -22.02
C ARG A 33 -12.21 -6.76 -22.52
N ILE A 34 -11.88 -5.49 -22.52
CA ILE A 34 -12.67 -4.43 -23.15
C ILE A 34 -12.65 -4.67 -24.66
N ALA A 35 -13.81 -4.97 -25.23
CA ALA A 35 -13.95 -5.18 -26.66
C ALA A 35 -14.11 -3.85 -27.43
N ALA A 36 -14.87 -2.92 -26.86
CA ALA A 36 -15.09 -1.61 -27.44
C ALA A 36 -15.49 -0.58 -26.38
N VAL A 37 -15.21 0.70 -26.67
CA VAL A 37 -15.61 1.86 -25.87
C VAL A 37 -16.28 2.85 -26.81
N GLY A 38 -17.45 3.40 -26.45
CA GLY A 38 -18.19 4.27 -27.36
C GLY A 38 -19.47 4.85 -26.81
N SER A 39 -20.40 5.13 -27.70
CA SER A 39 -21.76 5.57 -27.32
C SER A 39 -22.66 4.38 -27.00
N ASP A 40 -23.75 4.64 -26.27
CA ASP A 40 -24.80 3.65 -25.98
C ASP A 40 -25.36 3.05 -27.28
N SER A 41 -25.68 3.90 -28.26
CA SER A 41 -26.25 3.47 -29.54
C SER A 41 -25.34 2.51 -30.29
N ASP A 42 -24.03 2.76 -30.30
CA ASP A 42 -23.05 1.95 -31.01
C ASP A 42 -22.85 0.59 -30.33
N LEU A 43 -22.77 0.57 -28.99
CA LEU A 43 -22.39 -0.64 -28.27
C LEU A 43 -23.60 -1.53 -27.94
N LEU A 44 -24.78 -0.98 -27.72
CA LEU A 44 -26.00 -1.78 -27.57
C LEU A 44 -26.36 -2.54 -28.85
N SER A 45 -25.92 -2.08 -30.04
CA SER A 45 -26.03 -2.84 -31.28
C SER A 45 -25.20 -4.13 -31.30
N GLN A 46 -24.21 -4.29 -30.42
CA GLN A 46 -23.38 -5.48 -30.25
C GLN A 46 -23.97 -6.51 -29.28
N LYS A 47 -25.17 -6.24 -28.74
CA LYS A 47 -25.86 -7.14 -27.84
C LYS A 47 -26.25 -8.44 -28.54
N GLY A 48 -25.93 -9.55 -27.92
CA GLY A 48 -26.41 -10.90 -28.26
C GLY A 48 -27.41 -11.43 -27.26
N PRO A 49 -27.94 -12.65 -27.49
CA PRO A 49 -28.96 -13.23 -26.58
C PRO A 49 -28.51 -13.49 -25.15
N LYS A 50 -27.17 -13.58 -24.94
CA LYS A 50 -26.58 -13.87 -23.62
C LYS A 50 -25.84 -12.67 -23.03
N THR A 51 -25.88 -11.50 -23.68
CA THR A 51 -25.20 -10.29 -23.20
C THR A 51 -25.88 -9.79 -21.95
N GLU A 52 -25.12 -9.69 -20.87
CA GLU A 52 -25.55 -9.00 -19.65
C GLU A 52 -25.50 -7.48 -19.87
N LEU A 53 -26.45 -6.75 -19.30
CA LEU A 53 -26.51 -5.29 -19.36
C LEU A 53 -26.48 -4.71 -17.96
N ILE A 54 -25.57 -3.78 -17.73
CA ILE A 54 -25.54 -2.96 -16.51
C ILE A 54 -25.89 -1.53 -16.91
N ASP A 55 -27.08 -1.07 -16.50
CA ASP A 55 -27.49 0.32 -16.64
C ASP A 55 -26.86 1.16 -15.52
N CYS A 56 -25.86 1.96 -15.86
CA CYS A 56 -25.14 2.81 -14.91
C CYS A 56 -25.94 4.06 -14.49
N ARG A 57 -27.07 4.39 -15.13
CA ARG A 57 -27.96 5.50 -14.77
C ARG A 57 -27.23 6.84 -14.57
N GLY A 58 -26.28 7.15 -15.43
CA GLY A 58 -25.45 8.34 -15.36
C GLY A 58 -24.30 8.28 -14.36
N LYS A 59 -24.11 7.16 -13.68
CA LYS A 59 -22.99 6.96 -12.74
C LYS A 59 -21.66 6.89 -13.47
N THR A 60 -20.57 7.19 -12.74
CA THR A 60 -19.24 7.28 -13.34
C THR A 60 -18.53 5.94 -13.37
N VAL A 61 -17.98 5.58 -14.51
CA VAL A 61 -17.13 4.40 -14.69
C VAL A 61 -15.68 4.85 -14.87
N VAL A 62 -14.79 4.29 -14.06
CA VAL A 62 -13.34 4.52 -14.12
C VAL A 62 -12.60 3.19 -14.28
N PRO A 63 -11.33 3.17 -14.72
CA PRO A 63 -10.49 1.98 -14.58
C PRO A 63 -10.44 1.56 -13.12
N GLY A 64 -10.42 0.26 -12.85
CA GLY A 64 -10.25 -0.25 -11.50
C GLY A 64 -8.98 0.31 -10.86
N PHE A 65 -9.05 0.66 -9.59
CA PHE A 65 -7.92 1.22 -8.87
C PHE A 65 -6.79 0.20 -8.71
N ASN A 66 -5.56 0.69 -8.73
CA ASN A 66 -4.34 -0.07 -8.52
C ASN A 66 -3.59 0.55 -7.34
N ASP A 67 -3.58 -0.13 -6.22
CA ASP A 67 -2.77 0.27 -5.06
C ASP A 67 -1.31 -0.12 -5.31
N ALA A 68 -0.48 0.87 -5.61
CA ALA A 68 0.88 0.64 -6.07
C ALA A 68 1.86 0.21 -4.97
N HIS A 69 1.45 0.25 -3.69
CA HIS A 69 2.27 -0.14 -2.53
C HIS A 69 1.37 -0.47 -1.35
N CYS A 70 1.24 -1.74 -1.05
CA CYS A 70 0.52 -2.23 0.14
C CYS A 70 1.14 -3.55 0.64
N HIS A 71 0.64 -4.05 1.77
CA HIS A 71 1.11 -5.28 2.41
C HIS A 71 -0.07 -6.22 2.68
N PRO A 72 -0.56 -6.95 1.65
CA PRO A 72 -1.85 -7.66 1.72
C PRO A 72 -1.92 -8.72 2.82
N ILE A 73 -0.81 -9.40 3.12
CA ILE A 73 -0.78 -10.40 4.20
C ILE A 73 -0.73 -9.74 5.57
N ALA A 74 -0.02 -8.63 5.72
CA ALA A 74 -0.03 -7.85 6.95
C ALA A 74 -1.42 -7.22 7.19
N LEU A 75 -2.08 -6.76 6.14
CA LEU A 75 -3.47 -6.29 6.20
C LEU A 75 -4.40 -7.42 6.66
N ALA A 76 -4.31 -8.60 6.05
CA ALA A 76 -5.11 -9.76 6.46
C ALA A 76 -4.90 -10.10 7.95
N ALA A 77 -3.65 -10.09 8.41
CA ALA A 77 -3.31 -10.33 9.81
C ALA A 77 -3.87 -9.24 10.75
N SER A 78 -3.86 -7.97 10.32
CA SER A 78 -4.41 -6.86 11.11
C SER A 78 -5.93 -6.95 11.25
N LEU A 79 -6.65 -7.40 10.21
CA LEU A 79 -8.11 -7.52 10.20
C LEU A 79 -8.65 -8.62 11.13
N VAL A 80 -7.83 -9.62 11.48
CA VAL A 80 -8.19 -10.64 12.48
C VAL A 80 -7.64 -10.33 13.87
N GLY A 81 -6.75 -9.35 13.99
CA GLY A 81 -6.19 -8.85 15.23
C GLY A 81 -7.15 -8.00 16.04
N VAL A 82 -6.65 -7.42 17.15
CA VAL A 82 -7.35 -6.37 17.91
C VAL A 82 -7.04 -5.04 17.27
N ASP A 83 -8.05 -4.35 16.74
CA ASP A 83 -7.87 -3.01 16.20
C ASP A 83 -7.67 -2.00 17.34
N CYS A 84 -6.50 -1.35 17.34
CA CYS A 84 -6.13 -0.27 18.23
C CYS A 84 -5.83 1.03 17.45
N GLY A 85 -6.34 1.15 16.22
CA GLY A 85 -6.19 2.35 15.41
C GLY A 85 -6.91 3.57 15.98
N PRO A 86 -6.57 4.79 15.54
CA PRO A 86 -7.13 6.04 16.08
C PRO A 86 -8.65 6.19 15.93
N ALA A 87 -9.29 5.41 15.07
CA ALA A 87 -10.74 5.35 14.96
C ALA A 87 -11.38 4.50 16.08
N ALA A 88 -10.67 3.48 16.56
CA ALA A 88 -11.16 2.52 17.55
C ALA A 88 -10.80 2.90 18.99
N VAL A 89 -9.62 3.55 19.21
CA VAL A 89 -9.11 3.85 20.54
C VAL A 89 -8.63 5.30 20.64
N ARG A 90 -8.77 5.90 21.84
CA ARG A 90 -8.32 7.28 22.15
C ARG A 90 -7.39 7.33 23.35
N SER A 91 -7.24 6.24 24.08
CA SER A 91 -6.43 6.16 25.30
C SER A 91 -5.81 4.77 25.46
N ILE A 92 -4.79 4.67 26.32
CA ILE A 92 -4.23 3.37 26.73
C ILE A 92 -5.29 2.53 27.44
N ALA A 93 -6.23 3.17 28.15
CA ALA A 93 -7.34 2.46 28.79
C ALA A 93 -8.26 1.78 27.77
N ASP A 94 -8.53 2.42 26.62
CA ASP A 94 -9.32 1.82 25.54
C ASP A 94 -8.59 0.62 24.93
N ILE A 95 -7.26 0.73 24.70
CA ILE A 95 -6.43 -0.39 24.25
C ILE A 95 -6.53 -1.57 25.22
N GLN A 96 -6.42 -1.30 26.53
CA GLN A 96 -6.57 -2.32 27.56
C GLN A 96 -7.94 -2.99 27.53
N GLN A 97 -9.00 -2.22 27.32
CA GLN A 97 -10.36 -2.73 27.24
C GLN A 97 -10.53 -3.65 26.01
N ALA A 98 -10.06 -3.22 24.84
CA ALA A 98 -10.11 -4.02 23.60
C ALA A 98 -9.35 -5.35 23.76
N ILE A 99 -8.16 -5.30 24.37
CA ILE A 99 -7.35 -6.50 24.64
C ILE A 99 -8.05 -7.41 25.66
N ARG A 100 -8.65 -6.87 26.75
CA ARG A 100 -9.43 -7.67 27.73
C ARG A 100 -10.60 -8.39 27.06
N GLN A 101 -11.31 -7.70 26.17
CA GLN A 101 -12.42 -8.30 25.42
C GLN A 101 -11.93 -9.48 24.57
N ARG A 102 -10.81 -9.33 23.86
CA ARG A 102 -10.22 -10.41 23.08
C ARG A 102 -9.75 -11.56 24.00
N ALA A 103 -9.12 -11.25 25.13
CA ALA A 103 -8.64 -12.23 26.09
C ALA A 103 -9.76 -13.13 26.66
N SER A 104 -10.94 -12.55 26.89
CA SER A 104 -12.12 -13.32 27.37
C SER A 104 -12.61 -14.37 26.37
N GLN A 105 -12.25 -14.25 25.10
CA GLN A 105 -12.63 -15.14 23.99
C GLN A 105 -11.47 -16.04 23.55
N THR A 106 -10.28 -15.85 24.12
CA THR A 106 -9.06 -16.53 23.71
C THR A 106 -8.62 -17.52 24.80
N PRO A 107 -8.30 -18.78 24.47
CA PRO A 107 -7.78 -19.72 25.44
C PRO A 107 -6.52 -19.20 26.14
N LYS A 108 -6.42 -19.37 27.47
CA LYS A 108 -5.25 -18.91 28.25
C LYS A 108 -3.93 -19.36 27.65
N GLY A 109 -2.93 -18.47 27.69
CA GLY A 109 -1.60 -18.72 27.14
C GLY A 109 -1.49 -18.57 25.61
N ARG A 110 -2.60 -18.38 24.89
CA ARG A 110 -2.54 -18.06 23.45
C ARG A 110 -2.19 -16.60 23.25
N TRP A 111 -1.45 -16.33 22.18
CA TRP A 111 -1.04 -14.97 21.80
C TRP A 111 -2.23 -14.09 21.44
N ILE A 112 -2.19 -12.83 21.92
CA ILE A 112 -3.08 -11.76 21.48
C ILE A 112 -2.26 -10.79 20.65
N ARG A 113 -2.68 -10.59 19.41
CA ARG A 113 -2.11 -9.62 18.49
C ARG A 113 -3.04 -8.42 18.42
N ALA A 114 -2.50 -7.25 18.74
CA ALA A 114 -3.17 -5.96 18.61
C ALA A 114 -2.33 -5.06 17.69
N THR A 115 -2.97 -4.19 16.92
CA THR A 115 -2.28 -3.43 15.89
C THR A 115 -2.91 -2.05 15.68
N GLY A 116 -2.14 -1.13 15.10
CA GLY A 116 -2.66 0.13 14.58
C GLY A 116 -2.63 1.29 15.56
N TYR A 117 -2.17 1.11 16.82
CA TYR A 117 -2.06 2.24 17.75
C TYR A 117 -1.08 3.30 17.24
N ASN A 118 -1.32 4.54 17.65
CA ASN A 118 -0.42 5.66 17.40
C ASN A 118 -0.45 6.57 18.62
N GLU A 119 0.69 6.73 19.28
CA GLU A 119 0.85 7.49 20.53
C GLU A 119 0.47 8.96 20.38
N PHE A 120 0.64 9.52 19.17
CA PHE A 120 0.25 10.91 18.90
C PHE A 120 -1.26 11.15 19.11
N TYR A 121 -2.09 10.15 18.82
CA TYR A 121 -3.55 10.26 18.96
C TYR A 121 -4.08 9.74 20.30
N LEU A 122 -3.24 9.09 21.12
CA LEU A 122 -3.61 8.71 22.48
C LEU A 122 -3.62 9.91 23.42
N SER A 123 -4.54 9.94 24.38
CA SER A 123 -4.65 11.01 25.39
C SER A 123 -3.38 11.17 26.23
N GLU A 124 -2.67 10.05 26.49
CA GLU A 124 -1.45 9.99 27.27
C GLU A 124 -0.21 10.50 26.50
N LYS A 125 -0.30 10.68 25.17
CA LYS A 125 0.80 11.16 24.31
C LYS A 125 2.10 10.37 24.49
N ARG A 126 2.01 9.08 24.76
CA ARG A 126 3.14 8.16 24.89
C ARG A 126 2.80 6.78 24.35
N HIS A 127 3.82 6.02 24.04
CA HIS A 127 3.66 4.61 23.74
C HIS A 127 3.13 3.82 24.95
N PRO A 128 2.24 2.81 24.72
CA PRO A 128 1.97 1.78 25.73
C PRO A 128 3.23 0.96 26.02
N ASN A 129 3.40 0.52 27.25
CA ASN A 129 4.50 -0.31 27.69
C ASN A 129 4.02 -1.65 28.29
N ARG A 130 4.96 -2.49 28.75
CA ARG A 130 4.64 -3.82 29.33
C ARG A 130 3.64 -3.74 30.47
N ARG A 131 3.79 -2.74 31.37
CA ARG A 131 2.92 -2.56 32.55
C ARG A 131 1.49 -2.21 32.16
N ASP A 132 1.34 -1.44 31.08
CA ASP A 132 0.01 -1.11 30.55
C ASP A 132 -0.68 -2.38 30.00
N LEU A 133 0.06 -3.19 29.25
CA LEU A 133 -0.45 -4.42 28.66
C LEU A 133 -0.69 -5.53 29.68
N ASP A 134 0.13 -5.65 30.73
CA ASP A 134 -0.07 -6.56 31.84
C ASP A 134 -1.41 -6.34 32.56
N LYS A 135 -1.84 -5.07 32.71
CA LYS A 135 -3.15 -4.72 33.29
C LYS A 135 -4.33 -5.18 32.43
N ALA A 136 -4.09 -5.43 31.15
CA ALA A 136 -5.14 -5.88 30.24
C ALA A 136 -5.35 -7.39 30.31
N ALA A 137 -4.29 -8.19 30.13
CA ALA A 137 -4.40 -9.65 30.12
C ALA A 137 -3.04 -10.31 30.49
N PRO A 138 -2.72 -10.41 31.80
CA PRO A 138 -1.41 -10.90 32.27
C PRO A 138 -1.16 -12.39 31.92
N GLU A 139 -2.20 -13.17 31.68
CA GLU A 139 -2.10 -14.60 31.38
C GLU A 139 -1.89 -14.91 29.89
N HIS A 140 -1.96 -13.87 29.04
CA HIS A 140 -1.75 -13.98 27.59
C HIS A 140 -0.48 -13.28 27.19
N PRO A 141 0.37 -13.86 26.32
CA PRO A 141 1.41 -13.08 25.65
C PRO A 141 0.75 -12.11 24.66
N ILE A 142 1.15 -10.83 24.74
CA ILE A 142 0.57 -9.74 23.95
C ILE A 142 1.67 -9.10 23.11
N LYS A 143 1.42 -8.96 21.80
CA LYS A 143 2.13 -8.05 20.90
C LYS A 143 1.17 -6.97 20.44
N LEU A 144 1.48 -5.70 20.74
CA LEU A 144 0.78 -4.51 20.28
C LEU A 144 1.68 -3.78 19.28
N SER A 145 1.34 -3.82 18.00
CA SER A 145 2.13 -3.19 16.93
C SER A 145 1.70 -1.74 16.70
N HIS A 146 2.67 -0.83 16.62
CA HIS A 146 2.44 0.53 16.18
C HIS A 146 2.02 0.56 14.71
N ARG A 147 1.20 1.54 14.30
CA ARG A 147 0.67 1.65 12.93
C ARG A 147 1.75 1.75 11.84
N SER A 148 2.91 2.35 12.16
CA SER A 148 4.01 2.50 11.19
C SER A 148 4.73 1.19 10.86
N GLY A 149 4.56 0.14 11.69
CA GLY A 149 5.34 -1.08 11.56
C GLY A 149 6.76 -1.01 12.15
N HIS A 150 7.23 0.16 12.61
CA HIS A 150 8.58 0.37 13.14
C HIS A 150 8.70 0.16 14.66
N ALA A 151 7.59 0.07 15.38
CA ALA A 151 7.59 -0.16 16.83
C ALA A 151 6.56 -1.20 17.22
N CYS A 152 6.81 -1.88 18.35
CA CYS A 152 5.82 -2.71 19.02
C CYS A 152 6.03 -2.70 20.53
N ALA A 153 4.95 -2.95 21.27
CA ALA A 153 4.99 -3.15 22.71
C ALA A 153 4.63 -4.59 23.06
N LEU A 154 5.39 -5.17 23.98
CA LEU A 154 5.19 -6.51 24.52
C LEU A 154 4.82 -6.44 25.99
N ASN A 155 3.94 -7.31 26.46
CA ASN A 155 3.70 -7.47 27.88
C ASN A 155 4.75 -8.39 28.55
N SER A 156 4.75 -8.46 29.87
CA SER A 156 5.71 -9.30 30.63
C SER A 156 5.68 -10.76 30.22
N LYS A 157 4.49 -11.32 29.92
CA LYS A 157 4.36 -12.71 29.47
C LYS A 157 4.97 -12.97 28.11
N ALA A 158 4.83 -12.03 27.18
CA ALA A 158 5.46 -12.12 25.87
C ALA A 158 6.99 -12.02 25.96
N MET A 159 7.50 -11.07 26.78
CA MET A 159 8.94 -10.91 27.00
C MET A 159 9.57 -12.15 27.64
N GLU A 160 8.90 -12.75 28.63
CA GLU A 160 9.32 -14.03 29.23
C GLU A 160 9.50 -15.13 28.17
N LEU A 161 8.48 -15.33 27.32
CA LEU A 161 8.50 -16.34 26.25
C LEU A 161 9.57 -16.10 25.20
N LEU A 162 9.93 -14.85 24.96
CA LEU A 162 10.94 -14.46 23.97
C LEU A 162 12.34 -14.31 24.56
N ALA A 163 12.51 -14.58 25.87
CA ALA A 163 13.75 -14.40 26.62
C ALA A 163 14.32 -12.96 26.51
N ILE A 164 13.44 -11.95 26.46
CA ILE A 164 13.83 -10.54 26.44
C ILE A 164 14.04 -10.09 27.88
N THR A 165 15.30 -10.03 28.30
CA THR A 165 15.76 -9.64 29.64
C THR A 165 16.67 -8.43 29.57
N SER A 166 17.17 -7.97 30.73
CA SER A 166 18.19 -6.92 30.80
C SER A 166 19.48 -7.25 30.03
N GLU A 167 19.80 -8.54 29.89
CA GLU A 167 20.99 -9.05 29.21
C GLU A 167 20.73 -9.37 27.72
N ALA A 168 19.49 -9.23 27.25
CA ALA A 168 19.17 -9.51 25.86
C ALA A 168 19.88 -8.52 24.93
N GLU A 169 20.55 -9.06 23.91
CA GLU A 169 21.21 -8.28 22.86
C GLU A 169 20.18 -7.73 21.85
N GLU A 170 20.38 -6.49 21.46
CA GLU A 170 19.61 -5.83 20.41
C GLU A 170 20.12 -6.30 19.03
N PRO A 171 19.23 -6.69 18.11
CA PRO A 171 19.65 -6.95 16.75
C PRO A 171 20.18 -5.67 16.09
N GLU A 172 20.99 -5.82 15.07
CA GLU A 172 21.52 -4.69 14.30
C GLU A 172 20.35 -3.79 13.81
N GLY A 173 20.44 -2.50 14.10
CA GLY A 173 19.41 -1.53 13.77
C GLY A 173 18.20 -1.53 14.69
N GLY A 174 18.09 -2.46 15.65
CA GLY A 174 17.02 -2.52 16.63
C GLY A 174 17.36 -1.83 17.95
N MET A 175 16.33 -1.41 18.68
CA MET A 175 16.48 -0.77 20.01
C MET A 175 15.36 -1.22 20.96
N MET A 176 15.73 -1.53 22.20
CA MET A 176 14.81 -1.77 23.31
C MET A 176 14.79 -0.57 24.26
N GLU A 177 13.61 0.00 24.48
CA GLU A 177 13.47 1.02 25.52
C GLU A 177 13.59 0.38 26.90
N ARG A 178 14.40 1.01 27.77
CA ARG A 178 14.68 0.53 29.11
C ARG A 178 14.15 1.50 30.16
N ASP A 179 13.69 0.97 31.27
CA ASP A 179 13.34 1.73 32.46
C ASP A 179 14.62 2.38 33.01
N LEU A 180 14.60 3.69 33.19
CA LEU A 180 15.78 4.48 33.54
C LEU A 180 16.32 4.17 34.95
N ASP A 181 15.47 3.69 35.84
CA ASP A 181 15.84 3.42 37.23
C ASP A 181 16.42 1.99 37.39
N THR A 182 15.89 1.03 36.62
CA THR A 182 16.23 -0.39 36.79
C THR A 182 17.10 -0.97 35.66
N GLY A 183 17.16 -0.29 34.51
CA GLY A 183 17.82 -0.82 33.29
C GLY A 183 17.06 -1.95 32.61
N GLU A 184 15.91 -2.37 33.15
CA GLU A 184 15.10 -3.44 32.58
C GLU A 184 14.34 -2.98 31.33
N PRO A 185 14.23 -3.83 30.28
CA PRO A 185 13.39 -3.51 29.13
C PRO A 185 11.94 -3.26 29.57
N ASN A 186 11.37 -2.14 29.15
CA ASN A 186 10.00 -1.77 29.51
C ASN A 186 8.95 -2.35 28.54
N GLY A 187 9.37 -3.17 27.57
CA GLY A 187 8.53 -3.84 26.60
C GLY A 187 8.32 -3.08 25.29
N LEU A 188 8.76 -1.82 25.17
CA LEU A 188 8.71 -1.07 23.93
C LEU A 188 9.98 -1.33 23.10
N LEU A 189 9.78 -1.75 21.86
CA LEU A 189 10.81 -2.17 20.92
C LEU A 189 10.68 -1.37 19.63
N PHE A 190 11.81 -0.84 19.10
CA PHE A 190 11.89 -0.13 17.84
C PHE A 190 12.73 -0.91 16.84
N GLU A 191 12.32 -0.97 15.56
CA GLU A 191 12.95 -1.71 14.45
C GLU A 191 13.18 -3.20 14.76
N MET A 192 12.44 -3.77 15.71
CA MET A 192 12.57 -5.15 16.15
C MET A 192 11.39 -6.06 15.77
N ASN A 193 10.47 -5.60 14.91
CA ASN A 193 9.31 -6.40 14.55
C ASN A 193 9.70 -7.74 13.92
N THR A 194 10.68 -7.76 13.02
CA THR A 194 11.18 -9.01 12.41
C THR A 194 11.78 -9.96 13.44
N PHE A 195 12.54 -9.43 14.40
CA PHE A 195 13.09 -10.20 15.51
C PHE A 195 11.99 -10.85 16.34
N VAL A 196 10.93 -10.12 16.68
CA VAL A 196 9.77 -10.63 17.43
C VAL A 196 8.98 -11.63 16.59
N ASP A 197 8.63 -11.29 15.34
CA ASP A 197 7.76 -12.10 14.47
C ASP A 197 8.39 -13.44 14.08
N SER A 198 9.72 -13.51 14.01
CA SER A 198 10.43 -14.78 13.78
C SER A 198 10.39 -15.75 14.98
N ARG A 199 10.05 -15.27 16.16
CA ARG A 199 10.08 -16.01 17.44
C ARG A 199 8.70 -16.31 18.02
N ILE A 200 7.66 -15.62 17.54
CA ILE A 200 6.28 -15.89 17.95
C ILE A 200 5.63 -16.89 16.98
N PRO A 201 4.67 -17.71 17.43
CA PRO A 201 3.94 -18.58 16.52
C PRO A 201 3.32 -17.75 15.37
N PRO A 202 3.34 -18.21 14.12
CA PRO A 202 2.61 -17.53 13.05
C PRO A 202 1.11 -17.49 13.36
N ILE A 203 0.37 -16.60 12.67
CA ILE A 203 -1.09 -16.70 12.67
C ILE A 203 -1.51 -18.05 12.09
N THR A 204 -2.59 -18.62 12.60
CA THR A 204 -3.07 -19.92 12.14
C THR A 204 -3.58 -19.82 10.70
N ASP A 205 -3.64 -20.96 10.00
CA ASP A 205 -4.16 -21.01 8.63
C ASP A 205 -5.61 -20.51 8.57
N ASP A 206 -6.44 -20.82 9.57
CA ASP A 206 -7.84 -20.37 9.68
C ASP A 206 -7.93 -18.85 9.88
N GLU A 207 -7.06 -18.28 10.74
CA GLU A 207 -6.98 -16.82 10.93
C GLU A 207 -6.52 -16.14 9.64
N LEU A 208 -5.52 -16.71 8.95
CA LEU A 208 -5.03 -16.16 7.69
C LEU A 208 -6.13 -16.21 6.60
N GLU A 209 -6.83 -17.34 6.47
CA GLU A 209 -7.92 -17.48 5.50
C GLU A 209 -9.04 -16.47 5.76
N THR A 210 -9.43 -16.31 7.03
CA THR A 210 -10.40 -15.31 7.47
C THR A 210 -9.94 -13.90 7.13
N GLY A 211 -8.69 -13.56 7.48
CA GLY A 211 -8.12 -12.24 7.20
C GLY A 211 -8.00 -11.94 5.70
N ILE A 212 -7.61 -12.90 4.90
CA ILE A 212 -7.55 -12.77 3.43
C ILE A 212 -8.95 -12.53 2.85
N LYS A 213 -9.97 -13.24 3.33
CA LYS A 213 -11.35 -13.02 2.89
C LYS A 213 -11.81 -11.59 3.20
N LEU A 214 -11.55 -11.12 4.42
CA LEU A 214 -11.87 -9.74 4.81
C LEU A 214 -11.11 -8.71 3.97
N ALA A 215 -9.80 -8.93 3.74
CA ALA A 215 -8.99 -8.05 2.91
C ALA A 215 -9.49 -8.02 1.45
N ASN A 216 -9.82 -9.19 0.89
CA ASN A 216 -10.39 -9.30 -0.46
C ASN A 216 -11.70 -8.51 -0.59
N GLU A 217 -12.64 -8.71 0.33
CA GLU A 217 -13.90 -7.97 0.36
C GLU A 217 -13.66 -6.45 0.46
N ALA A 218 -12.74 -6.04 1.33
CA ALA A 218 -12.42 -4.64 1.52
C ALA A 218 -11.73 -4.01 0.30
N PHE A 219 -10.82 -4.71 -0.38
CA PHE A 219 -10.25 -4.23 -1.64
C PHE A 219 -11.33 -4.01 -2.69
N LEU A 220 -12.19 -4.99 -2.90
CA LEU A 220 -13.24 -4.92 -3.89
C LEU A 220 -14.28 -3.84 -3.55
N ALA A 221 -14.65 -3.68 -2.29
CA ALA A 221 -15.55 -2.62 -1.84
C ALA A 221 -15.00 -1.21 -2.07
N ASN A 222 -13.68 -1.06 -2.21
CA ASN A 222 -12.99 0.18 -2.56
C ASN A 222 -12.62 0.29 -4.05
N GLY A 223 -13.14 -0.59 -4.92
CA GLY A 223 -12.86 -0.55 -6.36
C GLY A 223 -11.44 -0.94 -6.74
N ILE A 224 -10.68 -1.54 -5.82
CA ILE A 224 -9.29 -1.94 -6.03
C ILE A 224 -9.26 -3.29 -6.76
N THR A 225 -8.81 -3.28 -8.00
CA THR A 225 -8.69 -4.46 -8.86
C THR A 225 -7.27 -4.97 -8.97
N SER A 226 -6.30 -4.17 -8.56
CA SER A 226 -4.87 -4.52 -8.58
C SER A 226 -4.17 -4.00 -7.34
N ILE A 227 -3.22 -4.76 -6.83
CA ILE A 227 -2.36 -4.42 -5.71
C ILE A 227 -0.90 -4.76 -6.02
N GLN A 228 0.03 -3.98 -5.47
CA GLN A 228 1.46 -4.25 -5.56
C GLN A 228 1.99 -4.47 -4.15
N ASP A 229 2.28 -5.76 -3.84
CA ASP A 229 2.78 -6.16 -2.52
C ASP A 229 4.24 -5.73 -2.35
N ALA A 230 4.43 -4.70 -1.54
CA ALA A 230 5.73 -4.08 -1.29
C ALA A 230 6.48 -4.67 -0.08
N THR A 231 6.06 -5.82 0.41
CA THR A 231 6.67 -6.49 1.56
C THR A 231 8.11 -6.89 1.23
N TRP A 232 9.04 -6.36 2.00
CA TRP A 232 10.48 -6.43 1.73
C TRP A 232 11.09 -7.83 1.96
N ASN A 233 10.47 -8.67 2.78
CA ASN A 233 10.92 -10.02 3.09
C ASN A 233 10.09 -11.11 2.39
N ASN A 234 9.47 -10.80 1.27
CA ASN A 234 8.79 -11.78 0.45
C ASN A 234 9.78 -12.77 -0.18
N THR A 235 9.55 -14.05 0.06
CA THR A 235 10.35 -15.19 -0.38
C THR A 235 9.54 -16.13 -1.27
N ALA A 236 10.16 -17.22 -1.70
CA ALA A 236 9.48 -18.30 -2.43
C ALA A 236 8.26 -18.85 -1.67
N GLY A 237 8.33 -18.94 -0.34
CA GLY A 237 7.20 -19.37 0.49
C GLY A 237 5.99 -18.43 0.37
N ARG A 238 6.23 -17.12 0.35
CA ARG A 238 5.18 -16.11 0.16
C ARG A 238 4.58 -16.19 -1.25
N TRP A 239 5.41 -16.38 -2.25
CA TRP A 239 4.96 -16.61 -3.62
C TRP A 239 4.00 -17.81 -3.73
N GLN A 240 4.36 -18.94 -3.13
CA GLN A 240 3.51 -20.14 -3.11
C GLN A 240 2.20 -19.91 -2.35
N LEU A 241 2.22 -19.13 -1.27
CA LEU A 241 1.00 -18.76 -0.56
C LEU A 241 0.07 -17.94 -1.45
N LEU A 242 0.57 -16.85 -2.06
CA LEU A 242 -0.22 -15.99 -2.96
C LEU A 242 -0.76 -16.78 -4.15
N ARG A 243 0.04 -17.69 -4.71
CA ARG A 243 -0.39 -18.57 -5.79
C ARG A 243 -1.59 -19.44 -5.36
N ARG A 244 -1.50 -20.11 -4.22
CA ARG A 244 -2.64 -20.93 -3.69
C ARG A 244 -3.89 -20.09 -3.44
N LEU A 245 -3.74 -18.87 -2.92
CA LEU A 245 -4.87 -17.96 -2.71
C LEU A 245 -5.54 -17.55 -4.02
N LYS A 246 -4.76 -17.32 -5.06
CA LYS A 246 -5.25 -17.04 -6.42
C LYS A 246 -5.96 -18.24 -7.04
N GLU A 247 -5.36 -19.42 -7.00
CA GLU A 247 -5.92 -20.67 -7.53
C GLU A 247 -7.28 -21.02 -6.89
N ARG A 248 -7.45 -20.68 -5.59
CA ARG A 248 -8.71 -20.88 -4.85
C ARG A 248 -9.72 -19.74 -5.01
N GLY A 249 -9.36 -18.63 -5.67
CA GLY A 249 -10.20 -17.44 -5.75
C GLY A 249 -10.40 -16.72 -4.42
N ALA A 250 -9.54 -16.94 -3.43
CA ALA A 250 -9.63 -16.30 -2.11
C ALA A 250 -9.14 -14.85 -2.13
N LEU A 251 -8.27 -14.49 -3.07
CA LEU A 251 -7.77 -13.13 -3.29
C LEU A 251 -7.97 -12.76 -4.77
N LEU A 252 -8.99 -11.97 -5.07
CA LEU A 252 -9.37 -11.64 -6.45
C LEU A 252 -8.51 -10.55 -7.09
N PRO A 253 -8.16 -9.41 -6.44
CA PRO A 253 -7.35 -8.36 -7.04
C PRO A 253 -6.04 -8.92 -7.61
N ARG A 254 -5.62 -8.43 -8.78
CA ARG A 254 -4.33 -8.82 -9.37
C ARG A 254 -3.19 -8.43 -8.45
N VAL A 255 -2.18 -9.28 -8.34
CA VAL A 255 -1.04 -9.07 -7.43
C VAL A 255 0.26 -8.97 -8.21
N SER A 256 1.01 -7.89 -7.98
CA SER A 256 2.42 -7.78 -8.34
C SER A 256 3.24 -7.87 -7.06
N MET A 257 3.90 -9.02 -6.81
CA MET A 257 4.68 -9.24 -5.59
C MET A 257 6.10 -8.74 -5.76
N MET A 258 6.54 -7.78 -4.95
CA MET A 258 7.96 -7.46 -4.80
C MET A 258 8.67 -8.58 -4.06
N THR A 259 9.94 -8.79 -4.35
CA THR A 259 10.79 -9.73 -3.62
C THR A 259 11.78 -8.97 -2.75
N GLY A 260 12.16 -9.54 -1.62
CA GLY A 260 13.25 -8.99 -0.81
C GLY A 260 14.59 -9.04 -1.55
N ALA A 261 15.51 -8.17 -1.17
CA ALA A 261 16.89 -8.20 -1.67
C ALA A 261 17.59 -9.53 -1.35
N ASP A 262 17.29 -10.13 -0.20
CA ASP A 262 17.84 -11.42 0.23
C ASP A 262 17.35 -12.59 -0.64
N ALA A 263 16.17 -12.46 -1.25
CA ALA A 263 15.62 -13.47 -2.16
C ALA A 263 16.03 -13.29 -3.63
N LEU A 264 17.04 -12.47 -3.90
CA LEU A 264 17.47 -12.14 -5.27
C LEU A 264 17.88 -13.39 -6.06
N GLU A 265 18.61 -14.31 -5.44
CA GLU A 265 19.07 -15.57 -6.06
C GLU A 265 17.93 -16.57 -6.30
N GLU A 266 16.93 -16.56 -5.43
CA GLU A 266 15.79 -17.46 -5.54
C GLU A 266 14.80 -17.04 -6.63
N ARG A 267 14.94 -15.81 -7.17
CA ARG A 267 13.96 -15.19 -8.07
C ARG A 267 13.70 -16.01 -9.34
N SER A 268 14.69 -16.75 -9.81
CA SER A 268 14.56 -17.66 -10.94
C SER A 268 13.62 -18.85 -10.67
N SER A 269 13.39 -19.21 -9.40
CA SER A 269 12.51 -20.30 -9.00
C SER A 269 11.03 -19.93 -9.00
N PHE A 270 10.68 -18.63 -9.13
CA PHE A 270 9.30 -18.17 -9.15
C PHE A 270 8.67 -18.35 -10.53
N SER A 271 7.80 -19.35 -10.67
CA SER A 271 7.07 -19.59 -11.92
C SER A 271 5.69 -18.94 -11.86
N GLN A 272 5.37 -18.14 -12.88
CA GLN A 272 4.05 -17.51 -13.02
C GLN A 272 2.99 -18.52 -13.51
N GLY A 273 3.36 -19.47 -14.35
CA GLY A 273 2.43 -20.44 -14.93
C GLY A 273 1.23 -19.75 -15.61
N ASP A 274 0.07 -20.38 -15.47
CA ASP A 274 -1.19 -19.87 -16.05
C ASP A 274 -1.80 -18.66 -15.31
N LEU A 275 -1.17 -18.20 -14.23
CA LEU A 275 -1.63 -17.06 -13.42
C LEU A 275 -0.97 -15.73 -13.84
N ALA A 276 -0.30 -15.64 -14.97
CA ALA A 276 0.51 -14.48 -15.37
C ALA A 276 -0.25 -13.14 -15.33
N ASP A 277 -1.55 -13.14 -15.64
CA ASP A 277 -2.40 -11.94 -15.56
C ASP A 277 -2.90 -11.64 -14.13
N HIS A 278 -2.76 -12.58 -13.18
CA HIS A 278 -3.30 -12.46 -11.82
C HIS A 278 -2.24 -12.39 -10.72
N LEU A 279 -1.05 -12.98 -10.98
CA LEU A 279 0.07 -12.98 -10.06
C LEU A 279 1.37 -12.87 -10.84
N ARG A 280 2.12 -11.81 -10.57
CA ARG A 280 3.41 -11.56 -11.24
C ARG A 280 4.47 -11.13 -10.24
N LEU A 281 5.74 -11.28 -10.65
CA LEU A 281 6.85 -10.70 -9.92
C LEU A 281 6.97 -9.21 -10.23
N GLY A 282 7.02 -8.42 -9.18
CA GLY A 282 7.30 -6.99 -9.20
C GLY A 282 8.78 -6.68 -9.02
N PRO A 283 9.12 -5.48 -8.54
CA PRO A 283 10.49 -5.05 -8.23
C PRO A 283 11.18 -5.88 -7.16
N VAL A 284 12.50 -5.68 -7.03
CA VAL A 284 13.26 -6.04 -5.82
C VAL A 284 13.14 -4.88 -4.83
N LYS A 285 12.59 -5.14 -3.65
CA LYS A 285 12.44 -4.15 -2.57
C LYS A 285 13.71 -4.07 -1.75
N ILE A 286 14.20 -2.86 -1.58
CA ILE A 286 15.38 -2.52 -0.77
C ILE A 286 14.93 -1.58 0.34
N ILE A 287 15.18 -1.96 1.58
CA ILE A 287 14.97 -1.10 2.75
C ILE A 287 16.26 -0.33 3.02
N ILE A 288 16.13 0.97 3.20
CA ILE A 288 17.21 1.87 3.60
C ILE A 288 16.74 2.58 4.87
N GLN A 289 17.54 2.57 5.92
CA GLN A 289 17.19 3.10 7.23
C GLN A 289 18.32 3.94 7.81
N THR A 290 17.96 4.92 8.67
CA THR A 290 18.89 5.74 9.46
C THR A 290 18.57 5.73 10.95
N ALA A 291 17.65 4.87 11.39
CA ALA A 291 17.07 4.83 12.74
C ALA A 291 18.11 4.75 13.89
N THR A 292 19.29 4.17 13.64
CA THR A 292 20.39 4.07 14.61
C THR A 292 21.45 5.15 14.45
N GLY A 293 21.16 6.21 13.69
CA GLY A 293 22.10 7.30 13.41
C GLY A 293 23.17 6.98 12.36
N SER A 294 23.08 5.79 11.73
CA SER A 294 23.92 5.37 10.61
C SER A 294 23.07 4.77 9.51
N LEU A 295 23.54 4.88 8.28
CA LEU A 295 22.87 4.30 7.12
C LEU A 295 22.97 2.76 7.15
N SER A 296 21.84 2.09 7.01
CA SER A 296 21.74 0.63 6.89
C SER A 296 20.92 0.25 5.63
N PRO A 297 21.47 -0.55 4.67
CA PRO A 297 22.88 -0.99 4.63
C PRO A 297 23.85 0.18 4.40
N PRO A 298 25.15 0.02 4.73
CA PRO A 298 26.17 1.00 4.40
C PRO A 298 26.22 1.33 2.90
N GLN A 299 26.58 2.57 2.54
CA GLN A 299 26.50 3.05 1.15
C GLN A 299 27.20 2.14 0.13
N ASP A 300 28.38 1.61 0.47
CA ASP A 300 29.14 0.74 -0.44
C ASP A 300 28.42 -0.60 -0.69
N GLU A 301 27.81 -1.16 0.32
CA GLU A 301 26.99 -2.38 0.21
C GLU A 301 25.72 -2.12 -0.60
N LEU A 302 25.05 -0.98 -0.35
CA LEU A 302 23.90 -0.53 -1.12
C LEU A 302 24.25 -0.38 -2.60
N ASN A 303 25.39 0.26 -2.93
CA ASN A 303 25.87 0.44 -4.30
C ASN A 303 26.08 -0.91 -5.00
N GLN A 304 26.71 -1.88 -4.31
CA GLN A 304 26.97 -3.21 -4.87
C GLN A 304 25.66 -3.98 -5.11
N LEU A 305 24.73 -3.96 -4.16
CA LEU A 305 23.43 -4.60 -4.27
C LEU A 305 22.63 -4.02 -5.45
N VAL A 306 22.57 -2.69 -5.54
CA VAL A 306 21.83 -1.98 -6.59
C VAL A 306 22.43 -2.28 -7.96
N LEU A 307 23.76 -2.19 -8.11
CA LEU A 307 24.43 -2.50 -9.38
C LEU A 307 24.20 -3.95 -9.80
N ARG A 308 24.27 -4.91 -8.89
CA ARG A 308 24.03 -6.32 -9.15
C ARG A 308 22.61 -6.56 -9.67
N ALA A 309 21.60 -6.13 -8.94
CA ALA A 309 20.21 -6.30 -9.33
C ALA A 309 19.87 -5.54 -10.62
N HIS A 310 20.45 -4.34 -10.82
CA HIS A 310 20.29 -3.57 -12.03
C HIS A 310 20.85 -4.30 -13.26
N ARG A 311 22.06 -4.89 -13.16
CA ARG A 311 22.68 -5.70 -14.23
C ARG A 311 21.90 -6.98 -14.57
N MET A 312 21.16 -7.52 -13.62
CA MET A 312 20.24 -8.64 -13.86
C MET A 312 18.97 -8.21 -14.63
N GLY A 313 18.84 -6.93 -15.00
CA GLY A 313 17.66 -6.42 -15.70
C GLY A 313 16.45 -6.18 -14.80
N LEU A 314 16.60 -6.30 -13.49
CA LEU A 314 15.49 -6.20 -12.55
C LEU A 314 15.10 -4.73 -12.29
N GLN A 315 13.83 -4.51 -11.98
CA GLN A 315 13.35 -3.25 -11.42
C GLN A 315 13.62 -3.25 -9.92
N LEU A 316 14.02 -2.09 -9.38
CA LEU A 316 14.28 -1.88 -7.96
C LEU A 316 13.22 -0.96 -7.37
N ALA A 317 12.88 -1.15 -6.10
CA ALA A 317 12.00 -0.31 -5.31
C ALA A 317 12.69 0.00 -3.97
N PHE A 318 13.05 1.27 -3.77
CA PHE A 318 13.77 1.74 -2.59
C PHE A 318 12.81 2.33 -1.58
N HIS A 319 12.85 1.87 -0.34
CA HIS A 319 12.17 2.52 0.78
C HIS A 319 12.94 3.80 1.15
N VAL A 320 12.33 4.97 0.95
CA VAL A 320 12.97 6.27 1.15
C VAL A 320 11.96 7.25 1.78
N ASP A 321 11.95 7.31 3.09
CA ASP A 321 11.05 8.13 3.88
C ASP A 321 11.71 9.39 4.47
N GLU A 322 13.05 9.42 4.51
CA GLU A 322 13.86 10.54 4.95
C GLU A 322 14.71 11.09 3.80
N ARG A 323 15.23 12.31 3.98
CA ARG A 323 16.13 12.97 3.01
C ARG A 323 17.39 12.14 2.77
N GLU A 324 17.99 11.64 3.83
CA GLU A 324 19.21 10.86 3.83
C GLU A 324 19.06 9.52 3.11
N THR A 325 17.91 8.86 3.30
CA THR A 325 17.61 7.59 2.62
C THR A 325 17.36 7.80 1.13
N LEU A 326 16.72 8.90 0.74
CA LEU A 326 16.56 9.28 -0.67
C LEU A 326 17.91 9.61 -1.32
N GLU A 327 18.79 10.34 -0.63
CA GLU A 327 20.13 10.67 -1.12
C GLU A 327 20.98 9.42 -1.33
N ALA A 328 20.95 8.47 -0.39
CA ALA A 328 21.65 7.20 -0.48
C ALA A 328 21.14 6.35 -1.66
N ALA A 329 19.82 6.26 -1.82
CA ALA A 329 19.19 5.54 -2.94
C ALA A 329 19.59 6.15 -4.30
N LEU A 330 19.57 7.48 -4.42
CA LEU A 330 19.97 8.18 -5.64
C LEU A 330 21.44 7.96 -5.94
N THR A 331 22.31 8.03 -4.94
CA THR A 331 23.76 7.78 -5.10
C THR A 331 24.03 6.38 -5.63
N ALA A 332 23.36 5.37 -5.07
CA ALA A 332 23.51 3.99 -5.53
C ALA A 332 22.94 3.77 -6.95
N LEU A 333 21.83 4.43 -7.26
CA LEU A 333 21.21 4.33 -8.58
C LEU A 333 22.04 5.04 -9.66
N GLU A 334 22.58 6.21 -9.38
CA GLU A 334 23.47 6.96 -10.28
C GLU A 334 24.75 6.18 -10.58
N ASP A 335 25.36 5.55 -9.55
CA ASP A 335 26.51 4.65 -9.73
C ASP A 335 26.15 3.48 -10.65
N ALA A 336 25.04 2.81 -10.41
CA ALA A 336 24.58 1.69 -11.23
C ALA A 336 24.31 2.09 -12.70
N LEU A 337 23.63 3.21 -12.91
CA LEU A 337 23.34 3.74 -14.25
C LEU A 337 24.60 4.19 -14.99
N SER A 338 25.58 4.75 -14.30
CA SER A 338 26.86 5.14 -14.89
C SER A 338 27.67 3.94 -15.39
N ARG A 339 27.65 2.83 -14.63
CA ARG A 339 28.37 1.59 -14.95
C ARG A 339 27.62 0.66 -15.89
N SER A 340 26.30 0.78 -15.98
CA SER A 340 25.45 -0.06 -16.81
C SER A 340 24.24 0.75 -17.27
N PRO A 341 24.37 1.61 -18.29
CA PRO A 341 23.28 2.46 -18.78
C PRO A 341 22.08 1.62 -19.24
N ARG A 342 20.88 1.94 -18.74
CA ARG A 342 19.63 1.28 -19.12
C ARG A 342 18.49 2.31 -19.13
N SER A 343 17.94 2.59 -20.30
CA SER A 343 16.74 3.41 -20.43
C SER A 343 15.49 2.61 -20.05
N GLY A 344 14.44 3.30 -19.60
CA GLY A 344 13.15 2.67 -19.30
C GLY A 344 13.19 1.67 -18.14
N HIS A 345 14.17 1.73 -17.26
CA HIS A 345 14.33 0.84 -16.11
C HIS A 345 13.21 0.99 -15.08
N ARG A 346 12.60 2.19 -14.99
CA ARG A 346 11.50 2.54 -14.07
C ARG A 346 11.75 2.10 -12.63
N HIS A 347 13.00 2.23 -12.14
CA HIS A 347 13.27 2.02 -10.72
C HIS A 347 12.41 2.95 -9.89
N ARG A 348 12.05 2.55 -8.68
CA ARG A 348 11.01 3.22 -7.90
C ARG A 348 11.57 3.75 -6.60
N MET A 349 11.21 4.99 -6.28
CA MET A 349 11.37 5.55 -4.94
C MET A 349 10.02 5.43 -4.22
N GLU A 350 9.95 4.51 -3.27
CA GLU A 350 8.76 4.29 -2.44
C GLU A 350 8.70 5.36 -1.36
N HIS A 351 7.53 5.89 -1.08
CA HIS A 351 7.26 7.03 -0.20
C HIS A 351 7.79 8.34 -0.76
N CYS A 352 9.09 8.50 -0.86
CA CYS A 352 9.75 9.75 -1.27
C CYS A 352 9.20 10.93 -0.43
N SER A 353 9.14 10.69 0.91
CA SER A 353 8.39 11.55 1.82
C SER A 353 8.99 12.95 1.90
N VAL A 354 10.31 13.08 1.93
CA VAL A 354 11.03 14.35 1.95
C VAL A 354 11.91 14.48 0.70
N CYS A 355 11.51 15.36 -0.23
CA CYS A 355 12.21 15.52 -1.50
C CYS A 355 12.53 16.99 -1.80
N PRO A 356 13.63 17.54 -1.26
CA PRO A 356 14.06 18.92 -1.53
C PRO A 356 14.51 19.09 -3.00
N PRO A 357 14.55 20.33 -3.52
CA PRO A 357 14.77 20.61 -4.95
C PRO A 357 16.03 20.01 -5.55
N HIS A 358 17.13 19.93 -4.79
CA HIS A 358 18.39 19.37 -5.28
C HIS A 358 18.29 17.84 -5.45
N LEU A 359 17.58 17.12 -4.57
CA LEU A 359 17.30 15.68 -4.72
C LEU A 359 16.26 15.42 -5.80
N MET A 360 15.24 16.30 -5.92
CA MET A 360 14.26 16.23 -7.00
C MET A 360 14.92 16.34 -8.38
N LYS A 361 15.93 17.22 -8.54
CA LYS A 361 16.71 17.32 -9.76
C LYS A 361 17.45 16.03 -10.09
N ARG A 362 18.17 15.46 -9.12
CA ARG A 362 18.85 14.15 -9.26
C ARG A 362 17.86 13.04 -9.61
N LEU A 363 16.74 12.97 -8.90
CA LEU A 363 15.68 12.00 -9.15
C LEU A 363 15.16 12.06 -10.60
N LYS A 364 14.90 13.27 -11.11
CA LYS A 364 14.50 13.47 -12.51
C LYS A 364 15.57 12.95 -13.49
N GLU A 365 16.82 13.23 -13.24
CA GLU A 365 17.95 12.83 -14.09
C GLU A 365 18.13 11.31 -14.14
N THR A 366 17.82 10.58 -13.06
CA THR A 366 17.85 9.11 -13.06
C THR A 366 16.73 8.49 -13.89
N GLY A 367 15.61 9.17 -14.11
CA GLY A 367 14.42 8.62 -14.77
C GLY A 367 13.64 7.62 -13.92
N ALA A 368 13.85 7.62 -12.60
CA ALA A 368 13.09 6.78 -11.67
C ALA A 368 11.64 7.30 -11.50
N THR A 369 10.75 6.41 -11.08
CA THR A 369 9.34 6.69 -10.79
C THR A 369 9.16 6.83 -9.28
N VAL A 370 8.30 7.72 -8.83
CA VAL A 370 7.91 7.83 -7.41
C VAL A 370 6.64 7.03 -7.16
N VAL A 371 6.57 6.34 -6.03
CA VAL A 371 5.35 5.71 -5.51
C VAL A 371 5.09 6.27 -4.12
N THR A 372 4.09 7.14 -4.02
CA THR A 372 3.83 7.93 -2.82
C THR A 372 2.47 7.61 -2.21
N GLN A 373 2.22 8.07 -0.96
CA GLN A 373 1.01 7.77 -0.19
C GLN A 373 0.20 9.05 0.11
N PRO A 374 -0.62 9.54 -0.84
CA PRO A 374 -1.49 10.68 -0.56
C PRO A 374 -2.40 10.52 0.68
N PRO A 375 -2.89 9.30 1.03
CA PRO A 375 -3.69 9.12 2.24
C PRO A 375 -2.97 9.51 3.54
N PHE A 376 -1.63 9.49 3.55
CA PHE A 376 -0.85 9.91 4.72
C PHE A 376 -1.07 11.38 5.07
N ILE A 377 -1.34 12.22 4.06
CA ILE A 377 -1.69 13.64 4.26
C ILE A 377 -2.97 13.73 5.08
N TYR A 378 -3.98 12.94 4.74
CA TYR A 378 -5.26 12.91 5.45
C TYR A 378 -5.14 12.29 6.84
N TYR A 379 -4.56 11.10 6.96
CA TYR A 379 -4.55 10.33 8.22
C TYR A 379 -3.41 10.69 9.18
N SER A 380 -2.40 11.45 8.75
CA SER A 380 -1.23 11.78 9.57
C SER A 380 -0.81 13.25 9.48
N GLY A 381 -1.57 14.08 8.77
CA GLY A 381 -1.21 15.48 8.51
C GLY A 381 -1.00 16.28 9.80
N GLU A 382 -1.87 16.14 10.80
CA GLU A 382 -1.73 16.81 12.09
C GLU A 382 -0.41 16.42 12.80
N ARG A 383 -0.07 15.13 12.75
CA ARG A 383 1.19 14.64 13.33
C ARG A 383 2.38 15.24 12.59
N TYR A 384 2.35 15.26 11.26
CA TYR A 384 3.44 15.85 10.47
C TYR A 384 3.63 17.33 10.77
N LEU A 385 2.56 18.10 10.85
CA LEU A 385 2.62 19.52 11.23
C LEU A 385 3.22 19.74 12.63
N ALA A 386 3.02 18.80 13.54
CA ALA A 386 3.49 18.89 14.93
C ALA A 386 4.91 18.35 15.14
N THR A 387 5.36 17.39 14.32
CA THR A 387 6.58 16.60 14.62
C THR A 387 7.68 16.67 13.57
N VAL A 388 7.36 17.01 12.32
CA VAL A 388 8.37 17.10 11.27
C VAL A 388 9.12 18.43 11.36
N PRO A 389 10.46 18.43 11.35
CA PRO A 389 11.25 19.65 11.37
C PRO A 389 10.86 20.62 10.23
N PRO A 390 10.85 21.94 10.45
CA PRO A 390 10.44 22.91 9.40
C PRO A 390 11.22 22.80 8.10
N ASP A 391 12.51 22.45 8.16
CA ASP A 391 13.37 22.30 6.98
C ASP A 391 12.98 21.10 6.12
N ASP A 392 12.36 20.07 6.68
CA ASP A 392 11.85 18.92 5.98
C ASP A 392 10.36 19.06 5.65
N LEU A 393 9.59 19.67 6.54
CA LEU A 393 8.15 19.86 6.40
C LEU A 393 7.79 20.55 5.07
N GLN A 394 8.57 21.56 4.65
CA GLN A 394 8.34 22.28 3.40
C GLN A 394 8.47 21.42 2.13
N TRP A 395 9.08 20.22 2.22
CA TRP A 395 9.30 19.29 1.11
C TRP A 395 8.56 17.96 1.31
N LEU A 396 7.65 17.94 2.30
CA LEU A 396 6.96 16.71 2.68
C LEU A 396 5.86 16.37 1.66
N TYR A 397 5.94 15.17 1.08
CA TYR A 397 5.02 14.71 0.03
C TYR A 397 4.82 15.79 -1.04
N ALA A 398 5.91 16.21 -1.66
CA ALA A 398 5.95 17.28 -2.66
C ALA A 398 5.34 16.82 -4.02
N ILE A 399 4.08 16.34 -3.99
CA ILE A 399 3.39 15.70 -5.11
C ILE A 399 3.26 16.66 -6.30
N GLY A 400 2.89 17.93 -6.04
CA GLY A 400 2.73 18.95 -7.08
C GLY A 400 4.06 19.30 -7.74
N SER A 401 5.10 19.55 -6.93
CA SER A 401 6.45 19.89 -7.39
C SER A 401 7.11 18.78 -8.19
N LEU A 402 6.99 17.51 -7.72
CA LEU A 402 7.48 16.33 -8.43
C LEU A 402 6.80 16.22 -9.81
N ARG A 403 5.48 16.38 -9.87
CA ARG A 403 4.72 16.33 -11.13
C ARG A 403 5.06 17.48 -12.07
N ALA A 404 5.14 18.71 -11.56
CA ALA A 404 5.56 19.88 -12.34
C ALA A 404 6.99 19.71 -12.91
N SER A 405 7.85 18.98 -12.21
CA SER A 405 9.18 18.62 -12.70
C SER A 405 9.17 17.52 -13.77
N GLY A 406 8.01 16.94 -14.09
CA GLY A 406 7.87 15.86 -15.08
C GLY A 406 8.22 14.47 -14.54
N ILE A 407 8.34 14.30 -13.21
CA ILE A 407 8.56 13.02 -12.57
C ILE A 407 7.20 12.30 -12.46
N ARG A 408 7.12 11.09 -13.02
CA ARG A 408 5.90 10.29 -12.95
C ARG A 408 5.70 9.73 -11.55
N GLN A 409 4.44 9.78 -11.09
CA GLN A 409 4.09 9.36 -9.74
C GLN A 409 2.91 8.40 -9.76
N ALA A 410 3.03 7.27 -9.08
CA ALA A 410 1.92 6.40 -8.72
C ALA A 410 1.50 6.67 -7.26
N ALA A 411 0.22 6.51 -6.99
CA ALA A 411 -0.34 6.61 -5.65
C ALA A 411 -0.61 5.24 -5.05
N SER A 412 -0.61 5.19 -3.71
CA SER A 412 -0.77 3.96 -2.93
C SER A 412 -1.24 4.25 -1.52
N SER A 413 -1.55 3.20 -0.77
CA SER A 413 -2.02 3.32 0.61
C SER A 413 -0.96 3.00 1.66
N ASP A 414 -0.05 2.09 1.36
CA ASP A 414 0.82 1.43 2.33
C ASP A 414 0.02 0.65 3.41
N ALA A 415 -1.15 0.10 3.02
CA ALA A 415 -1.99 -0.66 3.96
C ALA A 415 -1.23 -1.86 4.56
N PRO A 416 -1.34 -2.09 5.89
CA PRO A 416 -2.29 -1.54 6.85
C PRO A 416 -1.86 -0.26 7.59
N VAL A 417 -0.80 0.43 7.18
CA VAL A 417 -0.31 1.65 7.85
C VAL A 417 -1.41 2.71 7.95
N VAL A 418 -2.18 2.91 6.88
CA VAL A 418 -3.40 3.72 6.89
C VAL A 418 -4.54 2.98 6.16
N PRO A 419 -5.80 3.40 6.36
CA PRO A 419 -6.92 2.92 5.54
C PRO A 419 -6.66 3.19 4.05
N PHE A 420 -7.08 2.24 3.20
CA PHE A 420 -6.67 2.16 1.79
C PHE A 420 -7.76 2.53 0.79
N ASN A 421 -8.72 3.39 1.17
CA ASN A 421 -9.70 3.91 0.22
C ASN A 421 -9.01 4.89 -0.77
N PRO A 422 -8.94 4.58 -2.09
CA PRO A 422 -8.30 5.43 -3.08
C PRO A 422 -8.94 6.80 -3.21
N LEU A 423 -10.26 6.92 -2.98
CA LEU A 423 -10.99 8.19 -3.07
C LEU A 423 -10.59 9.16 -1.96
N VAL A 424 -10.25 8.64 -0.76
CA VAL A 424 -9.63 9.46 0.30
C VAL A 424 -8.24 9.93 -0.11
N GLY A 425 -7.45 9.07 -0.74
CA GLY A 425 -6.13 9.43 -1.26
C GLY A 425 -6.20 10.48 -2.37
N ILE A 426 -7.15 10.35 -3.31
CA ILE A 426 -7.41 11.34 -4.37
C ILE A 426 -7.83 12.67 -3.74
N CYS A 427 -8.78 12.66 -2.79
CA CYS A 427 -9.18 13.85 -2.05
C CYS A 427 -8.00 14.53 -1.36
N ALA A 428 -7.16 13.76 -0.67
CA ALA A 428 -5.98 14.26 0.03
C ALA A 428 -4.93 14.88 -0.91
N ALA A 429 -4.69 14.27 -2.07
CA ALA A 429 -3.78 14.82 -3.09
C ALA A 429 -4.28 16.15 -3.68
N VAL A 430 -5.60 16.30 -3.81
CA VAL A 430 -6.25 17.50 -4.37
C VAL A 430 -6.39 18.60 -3.33
N THR A 431 -6.86 18.28 -2.12
CA THR A 431 -7.17 19.27 -1.09
C THR A 431 -5.99 19.60 -0.19
N ARG A 432 -5.03 18.68 -0.05
CA ARG A 432 -3.90 18.77 0.88
C ARG A 432 -4.33 18.99 2.34
N LYS A 433 -5.50 18.46 2.71
CA LYS A 433 -6.06 18.59 4.06
C LYS A 433 -5.90 17.33 4.89
N ALA A 434 -5.51 17.52 6.13
CA ALA A 434 -5.59 16.50 7.17
C ALA A 434 -7.06 16.20 7.56
N ALA A 435 -7.29 15.12 8.32
CA ALA A 435 -8.64 14.75 8.79
C ALA A 435 -9.30 15.84 9.65
N SER A 436 -8.51 16.63 10.38
CA SER A 436 -8.97 17.80 11.14
C SER A 436 -9.37 19.01 10.29
N GLY A 437 -9.07 18.97 8.97
CA GLY A 437 -9.25 20.09 8.06
C GLY A 437 -8.06 21.04 7.95
N GLN A 438 -6.97 20.78 8.70
CA GLN A 438 -5.73 21.58 8.60
C GLN A 438 -5.05 21.37 7.24
N ASP A 439 -4.56 22.45 6.65
CA ASP A 439 -3.83 22.40 5.39
C ASP A 439 -2.39 21.94 5.60
N LEU A 440 -1.93 21.01 4.76
CA LEU A 440 -0.53 20.58 4.68
C LEU A 440 0.03 20.91 3.30
N LEU A 441 0.78 22.01 3.17
CA LEU A 441 1.41 22.45 1.92
C LEU A 441 0.39 22.53 0.75
N PRO A 442 -0.59 23.43 0.78
CA PRO A 442 -1.65 23.49 -0.23
C PRO A 442 -1.14 23.75 -1.65
N HIS A 443 0.06 24.33 -1.81
CA HIS A 443 0.71 24.54 -3.12
C HIS A 443 1.20 23.23 -3.76
N GLU A 444 1.26 22.14 -3.02
CA GLU A 444 1.58 20.78 -3.52
C GLU A 444 0.34 20.00 -3.98
N SER A 445 -0.81 20.66 -4.10
CA SER A 445 -2.03 20.07 -4.65
C SER A 445 -1.88 19.75 -6.14
N ILE A 446 -2.59 18.72 -6.58
CA ILE A 446 -2.71 18.35 -8.00
C ILE A 446 -4.19 18.32 -8.39
N SER A 447 -4.48 18.31 -9.69
CA SER A 447 -5.86 18.24 -10.17
C SER A 447 -6.50 16.88 -9.86
N PRO A 448 -7.85 16.80 -9.73
CA PRO A 448 -8.55 15.53 -9.53
C PRO A 448 -8.24 14.47 -10.59
N LEU A 449 -8.11 14.89 -11.86
CA LEU A 449 -7.78 13.98 -12.95
C LEU A 449 -6.36 13.42 -12.82
N GLU A 450 -5.39 14.23 -12.41
CA GLU A 450 -4.03 13.76 -12.14
C GLU A 450 -3.99 12.81 -10.95
N ALA A 451 -4.73 13.11 -9.89
CA ALA A 451 -4.85 12.23 -8.74
C ALA A 451 -5.50 10.87 -9.11
N LEU A 452 -6.54 10.88 -9.96
CA LEU A 452 -7.14 9.66 -10.49
C LEU A 452 -6.15 8.85 -11.35
N LYS A 453 -5.38 9.52 -12.23
CA LYS A 453 -4.31 8.88 -13.02
C LYS A 453 -3.28 8.20 -12.13
N SER A 454 -2.92 8.78 -10.99
CA SER A 454 -1.93 8.21 -10.07
C SER A 454 -2.37 6.86 -9.47
N TYR A 455 -3.67 6.64 -9.24
CA TYR A 455 -4.24 5.38 -8.76
C TYR A 455 -4.62 4.39 -9.87
N THR A 456 -4.39 4.73 -11.13
CA THR A 456 -4.81 3.92 -12.28
C THR A 456 -3.68 3.72 -13.28
N ILE A 457 -3.58 4.57 -14.31
CA ILE A 457 -2.62 4.42 -15.40
C ILE A 457 -1.16 4.63 -14.96
N ASP A 458 -0.91 5.55 -14.02
CA ASP A 458 0.45 5.77 -13.51
C ASP A 458 0.89 4.63 -12.57
N ALA A 459 -0.03 4.07 -11.77
CA ALA A 459 0.23 2.87 -10.97
C ALA A 459 0.49 1.64 -11.86
N ALA A 460 -0.25 1.50 -12.96
CA ALA A 460 0.01 0.46 -13.95
C ALA A 460 1.39 0.66 -14.63
N HIS A 461 1.75 1.91 -14.96
CA HIS A 461 3.06 2.23 -15.54
C HIS A 461 4.21 1.90 -14.58
N ALA A 462 4.06 2.17 -13.27
CA ALA A 462 5.05 1.83 -12.26
C ALA A 462 5.32 0.32 -12.20
N GLY A 463 4.33 -0.50 -12.61
CA GLY A 463 4.43 -1.96 -12.70
C GLY A 463 4.67 -2.51 -14.11
N PHE A 464 4.93 -1.68 -15.14
CA PHE A 464 5.02 -2.12 -16.55
C PHE A 464 3.74 -2.77 -17.09
N GLU A 465 2.57 -2.33 -16.65
CA GLU A 465 1.27 -2.92 -16.99
C GLU A 465 0.31 -1.96 -17.71
N GLU A 466 0.76 -0.77 -18.07
CA GLU A 466 -0.05 0.28 -18.70
C GLU A 466 -0.59 -0.10 -20.09
N THR A 467 0.00 -1.08 -20.74
CA THR A 467 -0.51 -1.62 -22.00
C THR A 467 -1.69 -2.57 -21.81
N SER A 468 -1.82 -3.14 -20.58
CA SER A 468 -2.85 -4.14 -20.28
C SER A 468 -3.97 -3.62 -19.36
N LYS A 469 -3.74 -2.57 -18.55
CA LYS A 469 -4.73 -2.02 -17.61
C LYS A 469 -4.48 -0.52 -17.32
N GLY A 470 -5.30 0.08 -16.46
CA GLY A 470 -5.16 1.47 -15.99
C GLY A 470 -5.84 2.52 -16.86
N SER A 471 -6.47 2.13 -17.98
CA SER A 471 -7.38 2.97 -18.75
C SER A 471 -8.52 2.13 -19.34
N VAL A 472 -9.66 2.75 -19.63
CA VAL A 472 -10.80 2.11 -20.30
C VAL A 472 -10.58 2.20 -21.81
N SER A 473 -9.77 1.28 -22.35
CA SER A 473 -9.38 1.25 -23.77
C SER A 473 -9.60 -0.15 -24.34
N ALA A 474 -10.01 -0.23 -25.60
CA ALA A 474 -10.18 -1.52 -26.28
C ALA A 474 -8.90 -2.38 -26.24
N GLY A 475 -9.05 -3.66 -25.96
CA GLY A 475 -7.96 -4.63 -25.81
C GLY A 475 -7.39 -4.76 -24.40
N LYS A 476 -7.58 -3.77 -23.51
CA LYS A 476 -7.16 -3.85 -22.12
C LYS A 476 -8.07 -4.75 -21.29
N LEU A 477 -7.58 -5.13 -20.12
CA LEU A 477 -8.35 -5.91 -19.14
C LEU A 477 -9.59 -5.14 -18.70
N ALA A 478 -10.69 -5.83 -18.57
CA ALA A 478 -11.96 -5.28 -18.13
C ALA A 478 -12.03 -5.25 -16.59
N ASP A 479 -11.15 -4.46 -16.01
CA ASP A 479 -11.05 -4.15 -14.58
C ASP A 479 -11.54 -2.72 -14.38
N LEU A 480 -12.75 -2.54 -13.83
CA LEU A 480 -13.45 -1.27 -13.77
C LEU A 480 -14.08 -1.06 -12.39
N ALA A 481 -14.28 0.19 -12.01
CA ALA A 481 -15.10 0.59 -10.89
C ALA A 481 -16.24 1.51 -11.33
N VAL A 482 -17.45 1.25 -10.85
CA VAL A 482 -18.60 2.13 -11.00
C VAL A 482 -18.73 2.95 -9.72
N LEU A 483 -18.68 4.26 -9.83
CA LEU A 483 -18.70 5.23 -8.73
C LEU A 483 -20.03 5.95 -8.66
N SER A 484 -20.47 6.34 -7.45
CA SER A 484 -21.72 7.10 -7.24
C SER A 484 -21.71 8.46 -7.93
N ASP A 485 -20.52 9.07 -8.06
CA ASP A 485 -20.33 10.41 -8.59
C ASP A 485 -19.02 10.52 -9.37
N ASP A 486 -18.82 11.67 -10.04
CA ASP A 486 -17.62 11.94 -10.83
C ASP A 486 -16.52 12.60 -9.98
N PRO A 487 -15.41 11.89 -9.68
CA PRO A 487 -14.33 12.45 -8.86
C PRO A 487 -13.62 13.64 -9.48
N VAL A 488 -13.81 13.89 -10.77
CA VAL A 488 -13.22 15.04 -11.47
C VAL A 488 -14.15 16.26 -11.47
N ALA A 489 -15.47 16.04 -11.30
CA ALA A 489 -16.49 17.08 -11.38
C ALA A 489 -17.03 17.55 -10.02
N VAL A 490 -17.04 16.70 -8.99
CA VAL A 490 -17.52 17.10 -7.65
C VAL A 490 -16.57 18.08 -6.97
N PRO A 491 -17.05 18.90 -6.00
CA PRO A 491 -16.17 19.69 -5.15
C PRO A 491 -15.08 18.84 -4.51
N PRO A 492 -13.81 19.30 -4.45
CA PRO A 492 -12.68 18.49 -3.97
C PRO A 492 -12.89 17.81 -2.62
N ASP A 493 -13.50 18.48 -1.65
CA ASP A 493 -13.76 17.91 -0.31
C ASP A 493 -14.82 16.78 -0.32
N GLN A 494 -15.64 16.66 -1.38
CA GLN A 494 -16.65 15.61 -1.54
C GLN A 494 -16.11 14.36 -2.23
N ILE A 495 -14.92 14.40 -2.82
CA ILE A 495 -14.33 13.22 -3.49
C ILE A 495 -14.26 12.01 -2.57
N ARG A 496 -13.93 12.21 -1.29
CA ARG A 496 -13.85 11.14 -0.28
C ARG A 496 -15.21 10.54 0.11
N GLU A 497 -16.32 11.21 -0.24
CA GLU A 497 -17.69 10.79 0.05
C GLU A 497 -18.28 9.96 -1.10
N ILE A 498 -17.59 9.92 -2.24
CA ILE A 498 -17.97 9.09 -3.37
C ILE A 498 -17.88 7.63 -2.97
N GLU A 499 -18.91 6.87 -3.35
CA GLU A 499 -19.00 5.44 -3.07
C GLU A 499 -18.70 4.62 -4.32
N VAL A 500 -18.02 3.50 -4.12
CA VAL A 500 -17.97 2.45 -5.14
C VAL A 500 -19.30 1.71 -5.13
N LEU A 501 -19.93 1.55 -6.28
CA LEU A 501 -21.21 0.86 -6.42
C LEU A 501 -21.04 -0.54 -6.98
N THR A 502 -20.07 -0.73 -7.86
CA THR A 502 -19.75 -2.03 -8.47
C THR A 502 -18.27 -2.09 -8.80
N THR A 503 -17.66 -3.22 -8.50
CA THR A 503 -16.29 -3.53 -8.95
C THR A 503 -16.34 -4.66 -9.96
N ILE A 504 -15.77 -4.42 -11.12
CA ILE A 504 -15.66 -5.38 -12.22
C ILE A 504 -14.21 -5.80 -12.32
N LEU A 505 -13.98 -7.11 -12.31
CA LEU A 505 -12.68 -7.72 -12.50
C LEU A 505 -12.82 -8.88 -13.50
N ASP A 506 -11.89 -8.97 -14.46
CA ASP A 506 -11.98 -9.96 -15.54
C ASP A 506 -13.31 -9.91 -16.29
N GLY A 507 -13.90 -8.73 -16.43
CA GLY A 507 -15.17 -8.55 -17.11
C GLY A 507 -16.41 -9.06 -16.35
N LYS A 508 -16.29 -9.35 -15.07
CA LYS A 508 -17.36 -9.82 -14.20
C LYS A 508 -17.57 -8.87 -13.04
N ALA A 509 -18.82 -8.61 -12.69
CA ALA A 509 -19.14 -7.92 -11.43
C ALA A 509 -18.79 -8.85 -10.26
N VAL A 510 -17.72 -8.50 -9.51
CA VAL A 510 -17.21 -9.29 -8.39
C VAL A 510 -17.60 -8.72 -7.03
N TRP A 511 -18.11 -7.48 -7.02
CA TRP A 511 -18.63 -6.82 -5.84
C TRP A 511 -19.70 -5.79 -6.25
N GLN A 512 -20.76 -5.69 -5.46
CA GLN A 512 -21.85 -4.73 -5.60
C GLN A 512 -22.31 -4.30 -4.21
N LYS A 513 -22.57 -2.98 -4.07
CA LYS A 513 -23.12 -2.38 -2.86
C LYS A 513 -24.61 -2.64 -2.70
#